data_38a2a1938b2c76505b1764eec83341f8
#
_entry.id   38a2a1938b2c76505b1764eec83341f8
#
_cell.length_a   1.000
_cell.length_b   1.000
_cell.length_c   1.000
_cell.angle_alpha   90.00
_cell.angle_beta   90.00
_cell.angle_gamma   90.00
#
_symmetry.space_group_name_H-M   'P 1'
#
loop_
_entity.id
_entity.type
_entity.pdbx_description
1 polymer ?
#
loop_
_entity_poly.entity_id
_entity_poly.type
_entity_poly.pdbx_seq_one_letter_code
_entity_poly.pdbx_strand_id
1 'polypeptide(L)'
;AAPPNIFISVVAVSLQQKSSASGAKATIEDFVMGEAAQAGKLDLTRGTTVLQAFAQMGGFSPFAATKRVQLHRNGKIFTLNYDAIEDGSSTVGATKLQDGDVIVVPQRRLLE
;
A
#
# COMPACT_ATOMS: atom_id res chain seq x y z
N ALA A 1 -21.98 -0.16 -27.52
CA ALA A 1 -22.12 -0.61 -27.39
C ALA A 1 -22.14 -1.14 -26.91
N ALA A 2 -21.95 -0.67 -26.92
CA ALA A 2 -22.04 -1.25 -26.54
C ALA A 2 -22.09 -1.78 -26.00
N PRO A 3 -22.26 -1.56 -25.91
CA PRO A 3 -22.34 -2.24 -25.25
C PRO A 3 -22.18 -2.71 -24.72
N PRO A 4 -22.31 -2.52 -24.70
CA PRO A 4 -22.18 -3.13 -23.99
C PRO A 4 -21.72 -3.57 -23.45
N ASN A 5 -21.82 -3.24 -23.49
CA ASN A 5 -21.53 -3.81 -22.97
C ASN A 5 -21.19 -4.04 -22.30
N ILE A 6 -21.30 -3.60 -22.25
CA ILE A 6 -21.27 -3.94 -21.66
C ILE A 6 -20.94 -4.46 -21.28
N PHE A 7 -20.83 -4.21 -21.09
CA PHE A 7 -20.74 -4.95 -20.71
C PHE A 7 -20.23 -5.27 -20.67
N ILE A 8 -20.22 -4.79 -20.69
CA ILE A 8 -19.94 -5.22 -20.50
C ILE A 8 -19.53 -5.23 -20.08
N SER A 9 -19.44 -4.72 -20.05
CA SER A 9 -19.35 -4.89 -19.64
C SER A 9 -19.07 -5.07 -18.96
N VAL A 10 -19.01 -4.70 -18.95
CA VAL A 10 -19.06 -5.05 -18.33
C VAL A 10 -18.46 -5.48 -17.96
N VAL A 11 -18.29 -5.13 -18.12
CA VAL A 11 -18.03 -5.68 -17.90
C VAL A 11 -17.31 -5.77 -17.76
N ALA A 12 -17.08 -5.37 -17.96
CA ALA A 12 -16.81 -5.53 -18.00
C ALA A 12 -16.42 -5.37 -17.61
N VAL A 13 -16.24 -5.09 -17.49
CA VAL A 13 -16.30 -5.08 -17.16
C VAL A 13 -15.78 -5.14 -16.72
N SER A 14 -15.58 -4.77 -16.72
CA SER A 14 -15.57 -5.05 -16.43
C SER A 14 -14.96 -5.23 -16.42
N LEU A 15 -14.55 -4.96 -16.58
CA LEU A 15 -14.40 -5.34 -16.71
C LEU A 15 -14.03 -5.19 -16.81
N GLN A 16 -13.77 -5.04 -16.71
CA GLN A 16 -13.83 -5.06 -16.87
C GLN A 16 -13.68 -4.71 -16.62
N GLN A 17 -13.44 -4.46 -16.64
CA GLN A 17 -13.62 -4.35 -16.54
C GLN A 17 -13.26 -4.16 -16.49
N LYS A 18 -13.08 -3.94 -16.73
CA LYS A 18 -12.84 -3.96 -16.95
C LYS A 18 -12.32 -3.55 -17.13
N SER A 19 -11.96 -3.33 -17.52
CA SER A 19 -11.43 -3.01 -17.99
C SER A 19 -11.12 -2.46 -18.14
N SER A 20 -10.93 -1.81 -18.37
CA SER A 20 -10.48 -1.32 -18.71
C SER A 20 -10.32 -0.60 -18.77
N ALA A 21 -10.63 -0.47 -19.01
CA ALA A 21 -10.48 0.26 -19.30
C ALA A 21 -9.92 1.27 -19.34
N SER A 22 -10.04 1.85 -19.45
CA SER A 22 -9.49 3.15 -19.59
C SER A 22 -8.04 3.25 -19.07
N GLY A 23 -7.06 3.07 -19.50
CA GLY A 23 -5.66 3.35 -19.19
C GLY A 23 -5.17 3.24 -17.74
N ALA A 24 -6.03 3.13 -16.77
CA ALA A 24 -5.60 2.99 -15.38
C ALA A 24 -5.07 1.59 -15.13
N LYS A 25 -3.90 1.47 -14.49
CA LYS A 25 -3.34 0.17 -14.14
C LYS A 25 -4.19 -0.48 -13.04
N ALA A 26 -4.42 -1.78 -13.15
CA ALA A 26 -5.06 -2.55 -12.08
C ALA A 26 -4.12 -2.80 -10.91
N THR A 27 -2.82 -2.73 -11.13
CA THR A 27 -1.79 -2.96 -10.11
C THR A 27 -0.89 -1.75 -9.99
N ILE A 28 -0.28 -1.60 -8.81
CA ILE A 28 0.73 -0.59 -8.55
C ILE A 28 1.99 -1.27 -8.06
N GLU A 29 3.12 -0.58 -8.20
CA GLU A 29 4.41 -1.09 -7.81
C GLU A 29 5.00 -0.16 -6.75
N ASP A 30 5.17 -0.68 -5.56
CA ASP A 30 5.71 0.06 -4.43
C ASP A 30 6.94 -0.65 -3.90
N PHE A 31 7.61 -0.03 -2.94
CA PHE A 31 8.84 -0.56 -2.39
C PHE A 31 8.82 -0.50 -0.87
N VAL A 32 9.44 -1.48 -0.24
CA VAL A 32 9.59 -1.55 1.21
C VAL A 32 11.07 -1.63 1.54
N MET A 33 11.54 -0.78 2.44
CA MET A 33 12.94 -0.71 2.84
C MET A 33 13.06 -0.83 4.35
N GLY A 34 14.14 -1.42 4.82
CA GLY A 34 14.49 -1.43 6.23
C GLY A 34 14.04 -2.68 6.97
N GLU A 35 13.55 -2.50 8.18
CA GLU A 35 13.28 -3.59 9.13
C GLU A 35 11.89 -4.21 8.94
N ALA A 36 11.57 -4.58 7.72
CA ALA A 36 10.37 -5.34 7.39
C ALA A 36 10.73 -6.82 7.22
N ALA A 37 9.75 -7.69 7.42
CA ALA A 37 9.98 -9.13 7.22
C ALA A 37 10.34 -9.43 5.76
N GLN A 38 9.71 -8.72 4.82
CA GLN A 38 10.00 -8.87 3.40
C GLN A 38 10.22 -7.48 2.80
N ALA A 39 11.47 -7.05 2.74
CA ALA A 39 11.85 -5.82 2.09
C ALA A 39 12.00 -6.04 0.59
N GLY A 40 11.84 -4.99 -0.19
CA GLY A 40 12.01 -5.00 -1.63
C GLY A 40 10.77 -4.52 -2.35
N LYS A 41 10.64 -4.94 -3.60
CA LYS A 41 9.52 -4.56 -4.44
C LYS A 41 8.23 -5.20 -3.95
N LEU A 42 7.16 -4.42 -3.95
CA LEU A 42 5.85 -4.87 -3.50
C LEU A 42 4.83 -4.56 -4.59
N ASP A 43 4.30 -5.61 -5.21
CA ASP A 43 3.26 -5.48 -6.22
C ASP A 43 1.90 -5.54 -5.53
N LEU A 44 1.11 -4.49 -5.69
CA LEU A 44 -0.17 -4.35 -5.01
C LEU A 44 -1.28 -4.13 -6.01
N THR A 45 -2.48 -4.55 -5.65
CA THR A 45 -3.68 -4.17 -6.39
C THR A 45 -3.97 -2.70 -6.11
N ARG A 46 -4.37 -1.97 -7.14
CA ARG A 46 -4.80 -0.57 -6.96
C ARG A 46 -5.94 -0.52 -5.94
N GLY A 47 -5.83 0.41 -5.02
CA GLY A 47 -6.80 0.53 -3.92
C GLY A 47 -6.36 -0.14 -2.63
N THR A 48 -5.22 -0.82 -2.63
CA THR A 48 -4.66 -1.39 -1.41
C THR A 48 -4.33 -0.28 -0.42
N THR A 49 -4.75 -0.47 0.83
CA THR A 49 -4.48 0.50 1.89
C THR A 49 -3.13 0.26 2.55
N VAL A 50 -2.67 1.25 3.32
CA VAL A 50 -1.43 1.15 4.10
C VAL A 50 -1.47 -0.08 5.01
N LEU A 51 -2.57 -0.29 5.72
CA LEU A 51 -2.69 -1.43 6.63
C LEU A 51 -2.63 -2.77 5.90
N GLN A 52 -3.29 -2.85 4.74
CA GLN A 52 -3.24 -4.06 3.92
C GLN A 52 -1.83 -4.34 3.40
N ALA A 53 -1.09 -3.29 3.04
CA ALA A 53 0.29 -3.44 2.58
C ALA A 53 1.19 -3.94 3.71
N PHE A 54 0.99 -3.45 4.95
CA PHE A 54 1.73 -3.97 6.09
C PHE A 54 1.52 -5.48 6.26
N ALA A 55 0.30 -5.94 6.06
CA ALA A 55 0.01 -7.38 6.12
C ALA A 55 0.70 -8.15 5.00
N GLN A 56 0.70 -7.59 3.78
CA GLN A 56 1.30 -8.26 2.63
C GLN A 56 2.82 -8.34 2.71
N MET A 57 3.47 -7.38 3.36
CA MET A 57 4.92 -7.45 3.53
C MET A 57 5.34 -8.35 4.68
N GLY A 58 4.40 -9.04 5.33
CA GLY A 58 4.71 -9.99 6.37
C GLY A 58 5.02 -9.39 7.74
N GLY A 59 4.71 -8.11 7.94
CA GLY A 59 4.95 -7.43 9.19
C GLY A 59 6.37 -6.91 9.33
N PHE A 60 6.82 -6.77 10.56
CA PHE A 60 8.08 -6.09 10.88
C PHE A 60 9.03 -7.03 11.60
N SER A 61 10.33 -6.76 11.48
CA SER A 61 11.33 -7.46 12.25
C SER A 61 11.23 -7.03 13.73
N PRO A 62 11.83 -7.83 14.66
CA PRO A 62 11.87 -7.42 16.07
C PRO A 62 12.61 -6.11 16.33
N PHE A 63 13.42 -5.66 15.37
CA PHE A 63 14.22 -4.45 15.50
C PHE A 63 13.57 -3.23 14.88
N ALA A 64 12.34 -3.36 14.37
CA ALA A 64 11.67 -2.28 13.68
C ALA A 64 11.16 -1.21 14.63
N ALA A 65 11.34 0.06 14.24
CA ALA A 65 10.75 1.20 14.93
C ALA A 65 9.31 1.40 14.44
N THR A 66 8.39 0.60 14.95
CA THR A 66 7.01 0.56 14.46
C THR A 66 6.23 1.86 14.66
N LYS A 67 6.71 2.72 15.57
CA LYS A 67 6.10 4.04 15.80
C LYS A 67 6.61 5.11 14.84
N ARG A 68 7.65 4.81 14.06
CA ARG A 68 8.32 5.76 13.18
C ARG A 68 8.41 5.26 11.74
N VAL A 69 7.48 4.42 11.32
CA VAL A 69 7.42 3.97 9.93
C VAL A 69 7.15 5.18 9.05
N GLN A 70 7.79 5.23 7.88
CA GLN A 70 7.69 6.37 6.99
C GLN A 70 7.07 5.95 5.66
N LEU A 71 6.22 6.83 5.12
CA LEU A 71 5.72 6.71 3.76
C LEU A 71 6.33 7.85 2.95
N HIS A 72 7.10 7.52 1.92
CA HIS A 72 7.71 8.49 1.02
C HIS A 72 6.88 8.56 -0.24
N ARG A 73 6.31 9.73 -0.51
CA ARG A 73 5.45 9.95 -1.67
C ARG A 73 5.74 11.33 -2.26
N ASN A 74 6.09 11.36 -3.56
CA ASN A 74 6.30 12.60 -4.29
C ASN A 74 7.27 13.57 -3.57
N GLY A 75 8.36 13.02 -3.02
CA GLY A 75 9.37 13.82 -2.32
C GLY A 75 8.96 14.24 -0.91
N LYS A 76 7.80 13.82 -0.43
CA LYS A 76 7.33 14.12 0.93
C LYS A 76 7.43 12.87 1.80
N ILE A 77 7.62 13.08 3.10
CA ILE A 77 7.74 12.00 4.07
C ILE A 77 6.62 12.15 5.09
N PHE A 78 5.83 11.09 5.21
CA PHE A 78 4.75 11.01 6.20
C PHE A 78 5.13 9.97 7.24
N THR A 79 4.99 10.30 8.52
CA THR A 79 5.25 9.35 9.60
C THR A 79 3.99 8.55 9.90
N LEU A 80 4.13 7.24 9.95
CA LEU A 80 3.04 6.32 10.25
C LEU A 80 3.36 5.58 11.55
N ASN A 81 2.48 5.74 12.56
CA ASN A 81 2.62 4.98 13.80
C ASN A 81 1.86 3.67 13.65
N TYR A 82 2.58 2.59 13.35
CA TYR A 82 1.96 1.30 13.13
C TYR A 82 1.20 0.81 14.38
N ASP A 83 1.75 1.07 15.57
CA ASP A 83 1.09 0.62 16.81
C ASP A 83 -0.29 1.24 16.94
N ALA A 84 -0.42 2.53 16.60
CA ALA A 84 -1.71 3.22 16.62
C ALA A 84 -2.65 2.75 15.51
N ILE A 85 -2.09 2.37 14.37
CA ILE A 85 -2.88 1.81 13.27
C ILE A 85 -3.42 0.44 13.67
N GLU A 86 -2.57 -0.38 14.28
CA GLU A 86 -2.94 -1.74 14.65
C GLU A 86 -4.01 -1.76 15.74
N ASP A 87 -3.90 -0.88 16.73
CA ASP A 87 -4.85 -0.84 17.84
C ASP A 87 -6.14 -0.06 17.53
N GLY A 88 -6.21 0.55 16.35
CA GLY A 88 -7.39 1.27 15.89
C GLY A 88 -7.48 2.71 16.35
N SER A 89 -6.47 3.24 17.07
CA SER A 89 -6.50 4.64 17.52
C SER A 89 -6.16 5.61 16.42
N SER A 90 -5.59 5.15 15.29
CA SER A 90 -5.31 5.96 14.12
C SER A 90 -6.03 5.38 12.91
N THR A 91 -6.66 6.23 12.12
CA THR A 91 -7.34 5.82 10.89
C THR A 91 -6.47 5.95 9.65
N VAL A 92 -5.21 6.36 9.81
CA VAL A 92 -4.32 6.58 8.65
C VAL A 92 -4.04 5.29 7.90
N GLY A 93 -4.20 4.14 8.53
CA GLY A 93 -4.05 2.84 7.87
C GLY A 93 -5.06 2.60 6.75
N ALA A 94 -6.15 3.35 6.71
CA ALA A 94 -7.15 3.26 5.63
C ALA A 94 -6.73 4.07 4.40
N THR A 95 -5.63 4.81 4.45
CA THR A 95 -5.13 5.58 3.32
C THR A 95 -4.70 4.62 2.21
N LYS A 96 -5.14 4.88 0.99
CA LYS A 96 -4.77 4.07 -0.17
C LYS A 96 -3.38 4.42 -0.64
N LEU A 97 -2.61 3.41 -0.99
CA LEU A 97 -1.29 3.60 -1.56
C LEU A 97 -1.38 3.99 -3.03
N GLN A 98 -0.37 4.68 -3.49
CA GLN A 98 -0.22 5.10 -4.88
C GLN A 98 0.99 4.43 -5.49
N ASP A 99 0.98 4.30 -6.82
CA ASP A 99 2.11 3.75 -7.55
C ASP A 99 3.37 4.56 -7.24
N GLY A 100 4.45 3.87 -6.93
CA GLY A 100 5.74 4.51 -6.63
C GLY A 100 5.95 4.89 -5.16
N ASP A 101 5.00 4.59 -4.28
CA ASP A 101 5.20 4.84 -2.85
C ASP A 101 6.31 3.97 -2.30
N VAL A 102 7.05 4.50 -1.33
CA VAL A 102 8.10 3.75 -0.63
C VAL A 102 7.79 3.76 0.86
N ILE A 103 7.72 2.57 1.43
CA ILE A 103 7.55 2.41 2.88
C ILE A 103 8.92 2.15 3.47
N VAL A 104 9.36 3.00 4.38
CA VAL A 104 10.65 2.86 5.06
C VAL A 104 10.41 2.50 6.51
N VAL A 105 10.99 1.39 6.95
CA VAL A 105 10.86 0.91 8.33
C VAL A 105 12.20 1.08 9.01
N PRO A 106 12.38 2.13 9.83
CA PRO A 106 13.66 2.37 10.49
C PRO A 106 13.94 1.33 11.57
N GLN A 107 15.20 1.21 11.92
CA GLN A 107 15.62 0.40 13.05
C GLN A 107 15.34 1.14 14.35
N ARG A 108 14.96 0.40 15.39
CA ARG A 108 14.76 0.99 16.71
C ARG A 108 16.07 1.55 17.24
N ARG A 109 15.95 2.67 17.94
CA ARG A 109 17.07 3.24 18.68
C ARG A 109 17.25 2.49 19.99
N LEU A 110 18.43 2.66 20.60
CA LEU A 110 18.80 1.93 21.81
C LEU A 110 17.77 2.04 22.94
N LEU A 111 17.20 3.23 23.13
CA LEU A 111 16.26 3.48 24.22
C LEU A 111 14.80 3.60 23.74
N GLU A 112 14.53 3.11 22.58
CA GLU A 112 13.20 3.21 21.97
C GLU A 112 12.30 2.03 22.33
#